data_16442155f8b95c82eb657dc83d10c8c0
#
_entry.id   16442155f8b95c82eb657dc83d10c8c0
#
_cell.length_a   1.000
_cell.length_b   1.000
_cell.length_c   1.000
_cell.angle_alpha   90.00
_cell.angle_beta   90.00
_cell.angle_gamma   90.00
#
_symmetry.space_group_name_H-M   'P 1'
#
loop_
_entity.id
_entity.type
_entity.pdbx_description
1 polymer ?
#
loop_
_entity_poly.entity_id
_entity_poly.type
_entity_poly.pdbx_seq_one_letter_code
_entity_poly.pdbx_strand_id
1 'polypeptide(L)'
;MHGDKSLVKLALPRDRNSIRRSTYLLRQKLGLKDTPYFPIVEFLENVLPEIDPTFHIEILEDLELPGVQAEYVPSLNVVRIKNSVYEAAVSGYWWARSTLAHELGHYYFHDEKSV
;
A
#
# COMPACT_ATOMS: atom_id res chain seq x y z
N MET A 1 -13.33 12.04 9.00
CA MET A 1 -13.93 12.14 7.71
C MET A 1 -14.00 10.82 7.00
N HIS A 2 -15.16 10.36 6.87
CA HIS A 2 -15.32 8.99 6.40
C HIS A 2 -15.31 8.84 4.91
N GLY A 3 -15.62 9.90 4.18
CA GLY A 3 -15.70 9.82 2.76
C GLY A 3 -14.38 9.54 2.07
N ASP A 4 -13.28 9.87 2.75
CA ASP A 4 -11.97 9.75 2.12
C ASP A 4 -11.61 8.30 1.81
N LYS A 5 -11.87 7.41 2.74
CA LYS A 5 -11.57 6.00 2.49
C LYS A 5 -12.41 5.47 1.35
N SER A 6 -13.69 5.79 1.34
CA SER A 6 -14.57 5.34 0.28
C SER A 6 -14.14 5.86 -1.07
N LEU A 7 -13.76 7.13 -1.12
CA LEU A 7 -13.33 7.73 -2.37
C LEU A 7 -12.09 7.05 -2.93
N VAL A 8 -11.12 6.77 -2.06
CA VAL A 8 -9.91 6.11 -2.50
C VAL A 8 -10.23 4.74 -3.07
N LYS A 9 -11.05 3.97 -2.37
CA LYS A 9 -11.38 2.64 -2.85
C LYS A 9 -12.18 2.65 -4.12
N LEU A 10 -13.09 3.59 -4.26
CA LEU A 10 -13.88 3.68 -5.48
C LEU A 10 -13.04 4.12 -6.66
N ALA A 11 -11.97 4.85 -6.40
CA ALA A 11 -11.10 5.31 -7.46
C ALA A 11 -10.13 4.25 -7.94
N LEU A 12 -10.14 3.07 -7.33
CA LEU A 12 -9.19 2.01 -7.65
C LEU A 12 -9.90 0.75 -8.11
N PRO A 13 -10.41 0.76 -9.34
CA PRO A 13 -11.06 -0.43 -9.86
C PRO A 13 -10.04 -1.57 -10.04
N ARG A 14 -10.50 -2.70 -10.50
CA ARG A 14 -9.75 -3.94 -10.41
C ARG A 14 -8.84 -4.29 -11.55
N ASP A 15 -9.13 -3.83 -12.76
CA ASP A 15 -8.32 -4.29 -13.88
C ASP A 15 -7.01 -3.52 -13.97
N ARG A 16 -6.09 -4.04 -14.76
CA ARG A 16 -4.76 -3.50 -14.87
C ARG A 16 -4.75 -2.04 -15.31
N ASN A 17 -5.57 -1.71 -16.30
CA ASN A 17 -5.61 -0.33 -16.78
C ASN A 17 -6.15 0.61 -15.73
N SER A 18 -7.13 0.12 -14.98
CA SER A 18 -7.71 0.91 -13.90
C SER A 18 -6.73 1.10 -12.76
N ILE A 19 -5.90 0.09 -12.50
CA ILE A 19 -4.86 0.23 -11.48
C ILE A 19 -3.90 1.33 -11.88
N ARG A 20 -3.49 1.37 -13.12
CA ARG A 20 -2.58 2.41 -13.58
C ARG A 20 -3.20 3.80 -13.45
N ARG A 21 -4.46 3.91 -13.85
CA ARG A 21 -5.16 5.17 -13.74
C ARG A 21 -5.27 5.62 -12.30
N SER A 22 -5.61 4.69 -11.41
CA SER A 22 -5.76 5.00 -10.02
C SER A 22 -4.43 5.43 -9.39
N THR A 23 -3.36 4.75 -9.75
CA THR A 23 -2.04 5.14 -9.28
C THR A 23 -1.70 6.55 -9.74
N TYR A 24 -2.01 6.84 -11.01
CA TYR A 24 -1.77 8.17 -11.54
C TYR A 24 -2.56 9.23 -10.76
N LEU A 25 -3.83 8.96 -10.48
CA LEU A 25 -4.66 9.90 -9.74
C LEU A 25 -4.15 10.10 -8.31
N LEU A 26 -3.70 9.03 -7.68
CA LEU A 26 -3.15 9.14 -6.35
C LEU A 26 -1.89 9.99 -6.35
N ARG A 27 -1.04 9.80 -7.35
CA ARG A 27 0.18 10.59 -7.46
C ARG A 27 -0.15 12.06 -7.65
N GLN A 28 -1.16 12.36 -8.43
CA GLN A 28 -1.57 13.74 -8.60
C GLN A 28 -2.08 14.35 -7.30
N LYS A 29 -2.87 13.57 -6.57
CA LYS A 29 -3.39 14.03 -5.29
C LYS A 29 -2.28 14.36 -4.31
N LEU A 30 -1.20 13.61 -4.37
CA LEU A 30 -0.08 13.81 -3.48
C LEU A 30 0.93 14.82 -4.00
N GLY A 31 0.66 15.40 -5.18
CA GLY A 31 1.59 16.36 -5.76
C GLY A 31 2.81 15.72 -6.39
N LEU A 32 2.68 14.48 -6.83
CA LEU A 32 3.81 13.71 -7.34
C LEU A 32 3.70 13.38 -8.82
N LYS A 33 2.84 14.08 -9.54
CA LYS A 33 2.54 13.68 -10.90
C LYS A 33 3.74 13.71 -11.84
N ASP A 34 4.72 14.54 -11.54
CA ASP A 34 5.89 14.66 -12.41
C ASP A 34 7.05 13.77 -11.99
N THR A 35 6.83 12.91 -11.01
CA THR A 35 7.87 12.04 -10.47
C THR A 35 7.68 10.63 -10.98
N PRO A 36 8.71 10.00 -11.54
CA PRO A 36 8.57 8.59 -11.90
C PRO A 36 8.57 7.67 -10.68
N TYR A 37 8.88 8.21 -9.54
CA TYR A 37 9.08 7.46 -8.31
C TYR A 37 7.87 7.68 -7.40
N PHE A 38 7.22 6.58 -7.00
CA PHE A 38 6.13 6.67 -6.05
C PHE A 38 6.66 6.35 -4.66
N PRO A 39 6.51 7.25 -3.68
CA PRO A 39 7.04 7.04 -2.34
C PRO A 39 6.16 6.09 -1.55
N ILE A 40 6.28 4.80 -1.86
CA ILE A 40 5.39 3.79 -1.28
C ILE A 40 5.51 3.72 0.25
N VAL A 41 6.72 3.83 0.78
CA VAL A 41 6.90 3.72 2.23
C VAL A 41 6.20 4.86 2.93
N GLU A 42 6.42 6.07 2.45
CA GLU A 42 5.78 7.23 3.05
C GLU A 42 4.26 7.16 2.90
N PHE A 43 3.79 6.68 1.76
CA PHE A 43 2.36 6.54 1.56
C PHE A 43 1.76 5.59 2.60
N LEU A 44 2.38 4.44 2.80
CA LEU A 44 1.87 3.46 3.74
C LEU A 44 1.96 3.93 5.19
N GLU A 45 3.00 4.68 5.51
CA GLU A 45 3.21 5.11 6.89
C GLU A 45 2.44 6.35 7.27
N ASN A 46 2.36 7.31 6.36
CA ASN A 46 1.88 8.64 6.73
C ASN A 46 0.63 9.08 6.00
N VAL A 47 0.39 8.59 4.80
CA VAL A 47 -0.74 9.09 4.01
C VAL A 47 -1.95 8.19 4.17
N LEU A 48 -1.78 6.90 3.93
CA LEU A 48 -2.91 5.99 4.01
C LEU A 48 -3.56 5.95 5.38
N PRO A 49 -2.82 5.96 6.50
CA PRO A 49 -3.46 5.98 7.80
C PRO A 49 -4.31 7.21 8.06
N GLU A 50 -4.03 8.31 7.37
CA GLU A 50 -4.88 9.48 7.51
C GLU A 50 -6.18 9.33 6.75
N ILE A 51 -6.12 8.66 5.62
CA ILE A 51 -7.31 8.41 4.81
C ILE A 51 -8.16 7.31 5.46
N ASP A 52 -7.49 6.29 5.99
CA ASP A 52 -8.13 5.13 6.59
C ASP A 52 -7.52 4.92 7.97
N PRO A 53 -8.11 5.49 9.02
CA PRO A 53 -7.53 5.44 10.36
C PRO A 53 -7.34 4.05 10.94
N THR A 54 -8.03 3.04 10.41
CA THR A 54 -7.84 1.68 10.92
C THR A 54 -6.66 0.98 10.27
N PHE A 55 -6.13 1.54 9.19
CA PHE A 55 -5.00 0.93 8.50
C PHE A 55 -3.69 1.25 9.22
N HIS A 56 -2.81 0.27 9.29
CA HIS A 56 -1.47 0.53 9.79
C HIS A 56 -0.51 -0.51 9.22
N ILE A 57 0.78 -0.25 9.40
CA ILE A 57 1.80 -1.23 9.02
C ILE A 57 2.44 -1.76 10.29
N GLU A 58 3.02 -2.95 10.17
CA GLU A 58 3.65 -3.62 11.28
C GLU A 58 4.98 -4.17 10.79
N ILE A 59 6.07 -3.72 11.39
CA ILE A 59 7.40 -4.19 11.02
C ILE A 59 7.79 -5.31 11.96
N LEU A 60 8.05 -6.49 11.41
CA LEU A 60 8.34 -7.67 12.20
C LEU A 60 9.76 -8.15 11.93
N GLU A 61 10.33 -8.85 12.91
CA GLU A 61 11.59 -9.51 12.68
C GLU A 61 11.40 -10.54 11.58
N ASP A 62 12.46 -10.75 10.80
CA ASP A 62 12.36 -11.67 9.66
C ASP A 62 11.88 -13.05 10.07
N LEU A 63 12.28 -13.52 11.24
CA LEU A 63 11.88 -14.84 11.71
C LEU A 63 10.41 -14.92 12.08
N GLU A 64 9.78 -13.80 12.34
CA GLU A 64 8.37 -13.76 12.70
C GLU A 64 7.45 -13.84 11.48
N LEU A 65 8.01 -13.71 10.29
CA LEU A 65 7.22 -13.71 9.07
C LEU A 65 7.84 -14.64 8.04
N PRO A 66 7.97 -15.94 8.38
CA PRO A 66 8.66 -16.88 7.50
C PRO A 66 7.86 -17.12 6.22
N GLY A 67 8.58 -17.28 5.12
CA GLY A 67 7.96 -17.66 3.87
C GLY A 67 7.39 -16.54 3.05
N VAL A 68 7.29 -15.32 3.58
CA VAL A 68 6.78 -14.20 2.81
C VAL A 68 7.62 -12.96 3.11
N GLN A 69 7.61 -12.01 2.18
CA GLN A 69 8.34 -10.76 2.35
C GLN A 69 7.48 -9.74 3.09
N ALA A 70 6.20 -9.73 2.79
CA ALA A 70 5.22 -8.87 3.41
C ALA A 70 3.86 -9.48 3.13
N GLU A 71 2.85 -9.09 3.91
CA GLU A 71 1.51 -9.59 3.66
C GLU A 71 0.48 -8.59 4.20
N TYR A 72 -0.59 -8.44 3.44
CA TYR A 72 -1.72 -7.67 3.92
C TYR A 72 -2.68 -8.62 4.64
N VAL A 73 -3.06 -8.28 5.86
CA VAL A 73 -4.00 -9.08 6.66
C VAL A 73 -5.31 -8.33 6.75
N PRO A 74 -6.31 -8.73 5.95
CA PRO A 74 -7.54 -7.94 5.86
C PRO A 74 -8.30 -7.81 7.18
N SER A 75 -8.34 -8.87 7.96
CA SER A 75 -9.11 -8.86 9.19
C SER A 75 -8.58 -7.84 10.19
N LEU A 76 -7.30 -7.48 10.08
CA LEU A 76 -6.68 -6.50 10.96
C LEU A 76 -6.39 -5.19 10.23
N ASN A 77 -6.60 -5.16 8.93
CA ASN A 77 -6.31 -4.01 8.08
C ASN A 77 -4.87 -3.54 8.28
N VAL A 78 -3.95 -4.49 8.21
CA VAL A 78 -2.55 -4.23 8.46
C VAL A 78 -1.70 -4.84 7.37
N VAL A 79 -0.63 -4.15 6.98
CA VAL A 79 0.40 -4.73 6.14
C VAL A 79 1.58 -5.07 7.05
N ARG A 80 1.90 -6.34 7.13
CA ARG A 80 3.04 -6.82 7.90
C ARG A 80 4.24 -6.91 6.98
N ILE A 81 5.36 -6.38 7.44
CA ILE A 81 6.55 -6.26 6.60
C ILE A 81 7.75 -6.77 7.37
N LYS A 82 8.53 -7.65 6.74
CA LYS A 82 9.81 -8.04 7.32
C LYS A 82 10.70 -6.83 7.47
N ASN A 83 11.41 -6.76 8.57
CA ASN A 83 12.30 -5.63 8.82
C ASN A 83 13.32 -5.46 7.69
N SER A 84 13.87 -6.55 7.17
CA SER A 84 14.85 -6.45 6.09
C SER A 84 14.22 -5.87 4.82
N VAL A 85 12.96 -6.21 4.55
CA VAL A 85 12.26 -5.69 3.38
C VAL A 85 11.94 -4.21 3.58
N TYR A 86 11.51 -3.85 4.77
CA TYR A 86 11.22 -2.46 5.09
C TYR A 86 12.48 -1.59 4.89
N GLU A 87 13.61 -2.04 5.44
CA GLU A 87 14.84 -1.29 5.32
C GLU A 87 15.30 -1.18 3.87
N ALA A 88 15.14 -2.26 3.10
CA ALA A 88 15.48 -2.21 1.69
C ALA A 88 14.60 -1.21 0.94
N ALA A 89 13.32 -1.17 1.28
CA ALA A 89 12.41 -0.24 0.62
C ALA A 89 12.77 1.20 0.97
N VAL A 90 13.09 1.46 2.23
CA VAL A 90 13.52 2.79 2.64
C VAL A 90 14.80 3.19 1.92
N SER A 91 15.68 2.23 1.70
CA SER A 91 16.95 2.50 1.01
C SER A 91 16.79 2.63 -0.50
N GLY A 92 15.61 2.39 -1.01
CA GLY A 92 15.35 2.63 -2.43
C GLY A 92 15.44 1.41 -3.32
N TYR A 93 15.58 0.22 -2.77
CA TYR A 93 15.65 -0.99 -3.59
C TYR A 93 14.30 -1.26 -4.21
N TRP A 94 14.30 -1.34 -5.54
CA TRP A 94 13.04 -1.43 -6.27
C TRP A 94 12.25 -2.70 -5.95
N TRP A 95 12.95 -3.81 -5.73
CA TRP A 95 12.25 -5.06 -5.47
C TRP A 95 11.45 -4.99 -4.17
N ALA A 96 12.00 -4.32 -3.16
CA ALA A 96 11.30 -4.19 -1.89
C ALA A 96 10.13 -3.24 -2.01
N ARG A 97 10.32 -2.16 -2.75
CA ARG A 97 9.25 -1.19 -2.97
C ARG A 97 8.13 -1.81 -3.79
N SER A 98 8.49 -2.64 -4.76
CA SER A 98 7.52 -3.35 -5.58
C SER A 98 6.71 -4.33 -4.73
N THR A 99 7.37 -5.00 -3.78
CA THR A 99 6.69 -5.90 -2.86
C THR A 99 5.63 -5.14 -2.05
N LEU A 100 5.98 -3.97 -1.53
CA LEU A 100 5.03 -3.20 -0.76
C LEU A 100 3.89 -2.67 -1.62
N ALA A 101 4.18 -2.30 -2.86
CA ALA A 101 3.13 -1.87 -3.78
C ALA A 101 2.16 -3.02 -4.07
N HIS A 102 2.66 -4.24 -4.14
CA HIS A 102 1.82 -5.39 -4.34
C HIS A 102 0.84 -5.57 -3.17
N GLU A 103 1.32 -5.38 -1.96
CA GLU A 103 0.45 -5.48 -0.78
C GLU A 103 -0.57 -4.35 -0.74
N LEU A 104 -0.18 -3.18 -1.19
CA LEU A 104 -1.13 -2.08 -1.31
C LEU A 104 -2.25 -2.45 -2.28
N GLY A 105 -1.91 -3.16 -3.35
CA GLY A 105 -2.92 -3.66 -4.27
C GLY A 105 -3.91 -4.58 -3.58
N HIS A 106 -3.43 -5.46 -2.73
CA HIS A 106 -4.32 -6.33 -1.97
C HIS A 106 -5.24 -5.53 -1.07
N TYR A 107 -4.72 -4.49 -0.45
CA TYR A 107 -5.55 -3.61 0.38
C TYR A 107 -6.71 -3.04 -0.43
N TYR A 108 -6.42 -2.52 -1.61
CA TYR A 108 -7.46 -1.86 -2.39
C TYR A 108 -8.49 -2.83 -2.94
N PHE A 109 -8.08 -4.03 -3.29
CA PHE A 109 -8.98 -4.95 -3.97
C PHE A 109 -9.64 -5.96 -3.08
N HIS A 110 -9.25 -6.03 -1.82
CA HIS A 110 -9.79 -7.05 -0.94
C HIS A 110 -11.28 -6.88 -0.72
N ASP A 111 -11.72 -5.65 -0.46
CA ASP A 111 -13.12 -5.40 -0.16
C ASP A 111 -14.03 -5.88 -1.28
N GLU A 112 -13.56 -5.77 -2.51
CA GLU A 112 -14.37 -6.18 -3.64
C GLU A 112 -14.52 -7.68 -3.72
N LYS A 113 -13.51 -8.38 -3.29
CA LYS A 113 -13.55 -9.83 -3.32
C LYS A 113 -14.37 -10.42 -2.20
N SER A 114 -14.50 -9.72 -1.11
CA SER A 114 -15.26 -10.25 0.01
C SER A 114 -16.75 -10.00 -0.11
N VAL A 115 -17.17 -9.29 -1.10
CA VAL A 115 -18.59 -9.05 -1.32
C VAL A 115 -19.28 -10.22 -2.08
#